data_c29c24bc68009cede2d56205a55bcaf6
#
_entry.id   c29c24bc68009cede2d56205a55bcaf6
#
_cell.length_a   1.000
_cell.length_b   1.000
_cell.length_c   1.000
_cell.angle_alpha   90.00
_cell.angle_beta   90.00
_cell.angle_gamma   90.00
#
_symmetry.space_group_name_H-M   'P 1'
#
loop_
_entity.id
_entity.type
_entity.pdbx_description
1 polymer ?
#
loop_
_entity_poly.entity_id
_entity_poly.type
_entity_poly.pdbx_seq_one_letter_code
_entity_poly.pdbx_strand_id
1 'polypeptide(L)'
;MIRFVFAGFLLLTVRPMVAQTSSYALIVSSASGNGEFKEKFWNWSSQMVQVLKDEMRIPRENIVLLTEDPSMNATLVNGKATKAELAKAFDGLAAKMPSDGQLLVFLIGHGSFDGVDYKFNLVGPDATAAELKSWLDRFEKRRVVLVSSTPCSGVLTKTLSRNGRIVITATKSEFESNDTIFGQFFVEAFKN
;
A
#
# COMPACT_ATOMS: atom_id res chain seq x y z
N MET A 1 19.83 39.17 -60.20
CA MET A 1 18.90 38.97 -59.05
C MET A 1 19.03 37.54 -58.61
N ILE A 2 19.78 37.30 -57.51
CA ILE A 2 20.00 35.96 -56.89
C ILE A 2 18.98 35.82 -55.77
N ARG A 3 18.09 34.82 -55.90
CA ARG A 3 17.13 34.47 -54.84
C ARG A 3 17.74 33.41 -53.93
N PHE A 4 18.02 33.77 -52.67
CA PHE A 4 18.38 32.82 -51.63
C PHE A 4 17.10 32.16 -51.10
N VAL A 5 17.00 30.83 -51.22
CA VAL A 5 15.96 30.02 -50.58
C VAL A 5 16.54 29.56 -49.23
N PHE A 6 15.98 30.06 -48.13
CA PHE A 6 16.29 29.58 -46.79
C PHE A 6 15.46 28.33 -46.49
N ALA A 7 16.07 27.18 -46.53
CA ALA A 7 15.46 25.94 -46.06
C ALA A 7 15.59 25.89 -44.51
N GLY A 8 14.49 26.18 -43.82
CA GLY A 8 14.43 26.04 -42.36
C GLY A 8 14.40 24.55 -41.94
N PHE A 9 15.46 24.09 -41.30
CA PHE A 9 15.53 22.75 -40.73
C PHE A 9 14.79 22.74 -39.37
N LEU A 10 13.58 22.15 -39.32
CA LEU A 10 12.81 21.98 -38.11
C LEU A 10 13.41 20.80 -37.31
N LEU A 11 14.25 21.08 -36.33
CA LEU A 11 14.78 20.10 -35.40
C LEU A 11 13.66 19.65 -34.47
N LEU A 12 13.03 18.52 -34.77
CA LEU A 12 12.15 17.78 -33.85
C LEU A 12 13.00 17.17 -32.73
N THR A 13 13.04 17.83 -31.59
CA THR A 13 13.64 17.27 -30.37
C THR A 13 12.72 16.18 -29.82
N VAL A 14 12.98 14.93 -30.13
CA VAL A 14 12.35 13.77 -29.47
C VAL A 14 12.86 13.76 -28.05
N ARG A 15 12.06 14.22 -27.09
CA ARG A 15 12.37 14.03 -25.67
C ARG A 15 12.17 12.55 -25.36
N PRO A 16 13.14 11.84 -24.74
CA PRO A 16 12.91 10.50 -24.27
C PRO A 16 11.75 10.55 -23.25
N MET A 17 10.65 9.90 -23.57
CA MET A 17 9.55 9.69 -22.64
C MET A 17 10.06 8.68 -21.62
N VAL A 18 10.51 9.16 -20.46
CA VAL A 18 10.80 8.28 -19.32
C VAL A 18 9.49 7.58 -19.00
N ALA A 19 9.43 6.29 -19.24
CA ALA A 19 8.25 5.49 -18.92
C ALA A 19 7.99 5.65 -17.41
N GLN A 20 6.90 6.33 -17.07
CA GLN A 20 6.49 6.49 -15.70
C GLN A 20 6.12 5.11 -15.17
N THR A 21 6.87 4.61 -14.20
CA THR A 21 6.60 3.31 -13.56
C THR A 21 5.17 3.29 -13.04
N SER A 22 4.38 2.34 -13.51
CA SER A 22 2.99 2.19 -13.06
C SER A 22 2.95 1.80 -11.59
N SER A 23 2.31 2.64 -10.77
CA SER A 23 2.15 2.40 -9.34
C SER A 23 0.77 1.86 -9.02
N TYR A 24 0.73 0.93 -8.07
CA TYR A 24 -0.46 0.27 -7.56
C TYR A 24 -0.44 0.32 -6.03
N ALA A 25 -1.60 0.31 -5.41
CA ALA A 25 -1.68 0.35 -3.96
C ALA A 25 -2.74 -0.61 -3.40
N LEU A 26 -2.41 -1.20 -2.26
CA LEU A 26 -3.31 -1.97 -1.42
C LEU A 26 -3.30 -1.38 -0.02
N ILE A 27 -4.43 -0.84 0.41
CA ILE A 27 -4.63 -0.32 1.76
C ILE A 27 -5.57 -1.27 2.48
N VAL A 28 -5.18 -1.75 3.64
CA VAL A 28 -5.99 -2.65 4.46
C VAL A 28 -6.14 -2.04 5.84
N SER A 29 -7.38 -1.72 6.21
CA SER A 29 -7.75 -1.31 7.55
C SER A 29 -8.18 -2.53 8.35
N SER A 30 -7.53 -2.80 9.48
CA SER A 30 -7.79 -3.96 10.34
C SER A 30 -9.20 -3.95 10.95
N ALA A 31 -9.58 -5.03 11.60
CA ALA A 31 -10.68 -5.01 12.56
C ALA A 31 -10.35 -4.03 13.70
N SER A 32 -11.31 -3.17 14.07
CA SER A 32 -11.08 -2.07 15.01
C SER A 32 -11.32 -2.44 16.47
N GLY A 33 -12.21 -3.40 16.71
CA GLY A 33 -12.60 -3.83 18.05
C GLY A 33 -13.55 -2.87 18.79
N ASN A 34 -13.53 -1.55 18.46
CA ASN A 34 -14.43 -0.55 19.02
C ASN A 34 -14.63 0.65 18.09
N GLY A 35 -15.57 1.56 18.46
CA GLY A 35 -15.95 2.71 17.64
C GLY A 35 -14.84 3.74 17.45
N GLU A 36 -14.02 4.00 18.46
CA GLU A 36 -12.93 4.98 18.41
C GLU A 36 -11.88 4.56 17.37
N PHE A 37 -11.43 3.32 17.44
CA PHE A 37 -10.47 2.78 16.47
C PHE A 37 -11.07 2.64 15.07
N LYS A 38 -12.37 2.35 14.96
CA LYS A 38 -13.06 2.32 13.66
C LYS A 38 -12.96 3.65 12.94
N GLU A 39 -13.27 4.76 13.63
CA GLU A 39 -13.14 6.11 13.06
C GLU A 39 -11.68 6.47 12.76
N LYS A 40 -10.77 6.17 13.67
CA LYS A 40 -9.34 6.43 13.54
C LYS A 40 -8.75 5.72 12.31
N PHE A 41 -9.00 4.43 12.16
CA PHE A 41 -8.46 3.64 11.05
C PHE A 41 -9.13 4.01 9.72
N TRP A 42 -10.43 4.32 9.74
CA TRP A 42 -11.11 4.87 8.60
C TRP A 42 -10.49 6.20 8.14
N ASN A 43 -10.25 7.11 9.07
CA ASN A 43 -9.64 8.41 8.76
C ASN A 43 -8.26 8.24 8.12
N TRP A 44 -7.40 7.38 8.68
CA TRP A 44 -6.08 7.15 8.12
C TRP A 44 -6.13 6.48 6.75
N SER A 45 -6.95 5.45 6.58
CA SER A 45 -7.03 4.72 5.32
C SER A 45 -7.66 5.54 4.20
N SER A 46 -8.72 6.28 4.47
CA SER A 46 -9.38 7.14 3.48
C SER A 46 -8.49 8.31 3.06
N GLN A 47 -7.78 8.94 4.02
CA GLN A 47 -6.80 9.98 3.72
C GLN A 47 -5.63 9.45 2.90
N MET A 48 -5.14 8.23 3.19
CA MET A 48 -4.09 7.61 2.38
C MET A 48 -4.55 7.39 0.94
N VAL A 49 -5.80 6.99 0.69
CA VAL A 49 -6.33 6.91 -0.68
C VAL A 49 -6.27 8.27 -1.38
N GLN A 50 -6.62 9.36 -0.69
CA GLN A 50 -6.55 10.71 -1.27
C GLN A 50 -5.10 11.09 -1.60
N VAL A 51 -4.17 10.88 -0.67
CA VAL A 51 -2.73 11.14 -0.90
C VAL A 51 -2.23 10.37 -2.12
N LEU A 52 -2.51 9.08 -2.20
CA LEU A 52 -2.07 8.25 -3.32
C LEU A 52 -2.63 8.74 -4.66
N LYS A 53 -3.89 9.18 -4.67
CA LYS A 53 -4.56 9.69 -5.87
C LYS A 53 -4.08 11.10 -6.23
N ASP A 54 -4.08 12.01 -5.27
CA ASP A 54 -3.93 13.45 -5.56
C ASP A 54 -2.47 13.89 -5.58
N GLU A 55 -1.62 13.38 -4.67
CA GLU A 55 -0.20 13.74 -4.58
C GLU A 55 0.68 12.79 -5.42
N MET A 56 0.46 11.49 -5.27
CA MET A 56 1.27 10.49 -5.98
C MET A 56 0.75 10.16 -7.39
N ARG A 57 -0.41 10.72 -7.79
CA ARG A 57 -1.03 10.56 -9.12
C ARG A 57 -1.28 9.10 -9.51
N ILE A 58 -1.57 8.24 -8.54
CA ILE A 58 -1.94 6.85 -8.80
C ILE A 58 -3.39 6.81 -9.27
N PRO A 59 -3.69 6.25 -10.45
CA PRO A 59 -5.07 6.10 -10.92
C PRO A 59 -5.94 5.35 -9.90
N ARG A 60 -7.19 5.82 -9.70
CA ARG A 60 -8.09 5.24 -8.69
C ARG A 60 -8.30 3.74 -8.87
N GLU A 61 -8.37 3.29 -10.10
CA GLU A 61 -8.52 1.88 -10.46
C GLU A 61 -7.30 1.00 -10.11
N ASN A 62 -6.17 1.62 -9.77
CA ASN A 62 -4.97 0.95 -9.28
C ASN A 62 -4.85 0.95 -7.75
N ILE A 63 -5.83 1.52 -7.04
CA ILE A 63 -5.87 1.59 -5.58
C ILE A 63 -6.98 0.65 -5.08
N VAL A 64 -6.62 -0.32 -4.24
CA VAL A 64 -7.55 -1.20 -3.54
C VAL A 64 -7.59 -0.81 -2.08
N LEU A 65 -8.80 -0.55 -1.55
CA LEU A 65 -9.05 -0.29 -0.14
C LEU A 65 -9.95 -1.38 0.42
N LEU A 66 -9.46 -2.10 1.43
CA LEU A 66 -10.23 -3.06 2.22
C LEU A 66 -10.41 -2.51 3.64
N THR A 67 -11.63 -2.56 4.17
CA THR A 67 -11.96 -2.05 5.51
C THR A 67 -12.81 -3.04 6.27
N GLU A 68 -12.90 -2.87 7.59
CA GLU A 68 -13.81 -3.66 8.43
C GLU A 68 -15.27 -3.53 7.96
N ASP A 69 -15.68 -2.32 7.59
CA ASP A 69 -17.05 -2.01 7.18
C ASP A 69 -17.07 -1.30 5.81
N PRO A 70 -17.36 -2.02 4.72
CA PRO A 70 -17.44 -1.41 3.40
C PRO A 70 -18.53 -0.36 3.24
N SER A 71 -19.55 -0.35 4.12
CA SER A 71 -20.65 0.62 4.05
C SER A 71 -20.23 2.04 4.43
N MET A 72 -19.06 2.23 5.07
CA MET A 72 -18.51 3.56 5.40
C MET A 72 -18.40 4.45 4.16
N ASN A 73 -18.03 3.90 3.02
CA ASN A 73 -18.06 4.58 1.72
C ASN A 73 -17.99 3.56 0.58
N ALA A 74 -19.16 3.19 0.04
CA ALA A 74 -19.26 2.16 -1.01
C ALA A 74 -18.57 2.52 -2.33
N THR A 75 -18.27 3.80 -2.58
CA THR A 75 -17.53 4.21 -3.79
C THR A 75 -16.01 4.17 -3.60
N LEU A 76 -15.55 4.27 -2.35
CA LEU A 76 -14.12 4.27 -2.02
C LEU A 76 -13.61 2.87 -1.63
N VAL A 77 -14.44 2.07 -0.97
CA VAL A 77 -14.06 0.76 -0.43
C VAL A 77 -14.31 -0.34 -1.45
N ASN A 78 -13.30 -1.16 -1.70
CA ASN A 78 -13.37 -2.26 -2.67
C ASN A 78 -13.89 -3.57 -2.06
N GLY A 79 -13.80 -3.72 -0.73
CA GLY A 79 -14.27 -4.93 -0.06
C GLY A 79 -14.01 -4.94 1.44
N LYS A 80 -14.43 -6.03 2.09
CA LYS A 80 -14.26 -6.23 3.52
C LYS A 80 -12.85 -6.74 3.82
N ALA A 81 -12.24 -6.23 4.91
CA ALA A 81 -10.90 -6.65 5.35
C ALA A 81 -10.94 -8.05 5.99
N THR A 82 -11.16 -9.07 5.18
CA THR A 82 -11.06 -10.49 5.54
C THR A 82 -9.83 -11.11 4.91
N LYS A 83 -9.35 -12.23 5.47
CA LYS A 83 -8.22 -12.97 4.91
C LYS A 83 -8.44 -13.36 3.44
N ALA A 84 -9.66 -13.81 3.09
CA ALA A 84 -10.01 -14.22 1.74
C ALA A 84 -9.98 -13.05 0.74
N GLU A 85 -10.56 -11.90 1.11
CA GLU A 85 -10.54 -10.72 0.24
C GLU A 85 -9.14 -10.12 0.14
N LEU A 86 -8.32 -10.20 1.20
CA LEU A 86 -6.93 -9.78 1.15
C LEU A 86 -6.11 -10.65 0.18
N ALA A 87 -6.24 -11.98 0.24
CA ALA A 87 -5.60 -12.89 -0.71
C ALA A 87 -6.01 -12.60 -2.15
N LYS A 88 -7.33 -12.41 -2.39
CA LYS A 88 -7.89 -12.06 -3.70
C LYS A 88 -7.38 -10.70 -4.22
N ALA A 89 -7.21 -9.71 -3.34
CA ALA A 89 -6.66 -8.41 -3.71
C ALA A 89 -5.20 -8.55 -4.18
N PHE A 90 -4.36 -9.32 -3.48
CA PHE A 90 -3.00 -9.61 -3.91
C PHE A 90 -2.98 -10.36 -5.25
N ASP A 91 -3.86 -11.34 -5.46
CA ASP A 91 -3.97 -12.06 -6.75
C ASP A 91 -4.34 -11.13 -7.89
N GLY A 92 -5.36 -10.30 -7.69
CA GLY A 92 -5.82 -9.35 -8.70
C GLY A 92 -4.76 -8.32 -9.07
N LEU A 93 -4.04 -7.78 -8.07
CA LEU A 93 -2.94 -6.85 -8.30
C LEU A 93 -1.77 -7.53 -9.01
N ALA A 94 -1.40 -8.75 -8.62
CA ALA A 94 -0.31 -9.49 -9.27
C ALA A 94 -0.61 -9.79 -10.74
N ALA A 95 -1.87 -10.10 -11.08
CA ALA A 95 -2.32 -10.32 -12.45
C ALA A 95 -2.36 -9.04 -13.31
N LYS A 96 -2.71 -7.90 -12.68
CA LYS A 96 -2.88 -6.60 -13.38
C LYS A 96 -1.58 -5.85 -13.58
N MET A 97 -0.64 -5.96 -12.64
CA MET A 97 0.58 -5.15 -12.62
C MET A 97 1.61 -5.59 -13.67
N PRO A 98 2.22 -4.66 -14.43
CA PRO A 98 3.35 -4.96 -15.29
C PRO A 98 4.60 -5.36 -14.47
N SER A 99 5.58 -5.97 -15.12
CA SER A 99 6.80 -6.49 -14.45
C SER A 99 7.69 -5.41 -13.83
N ASP A 100 7.63 -4.19 -14.35
CA ASP A 100 8.36 -3.01 -13.86
C ASP A 100 7.53 -2.15 -12.89
N GLY A 101 6.30 -2.58 -12.58
CA GLY A 101 5.39 -1.88 -11.68
C GLY A 101 5.90 -1.79 -10.24
N GLN A 102 5.32 -0.86 -9.48
CA GLN A 102 5.55 -0.69 -8.05
C GLN A 102 4.26 -0.92 -7.27
N LEU A 103 4.32 -1.74 -6.22
CA LEU A 103 3.24 -1.98 -5.28
C LEU A 103 3.51 -1.26 -3.96
N LEU A 104 2.55 -0.46 -3.51
CA LEU A 104 2.50 0.12 -2.18
C LEU A 104 1.47 -0.64 -1.35
N VAL A 105 1.87 -1.17 -0.19
CA VAL A 105 0.97 -1.89 0.74
C VAL A 105 0.95 -1.17 2.06
N PHE A 106 -0.24 -0.82 2.55
CA PHE A 106 -0.44 -0.18 3.84
C PHE A 106 -1.30 -1.07 4.72
N LEU A 107 -0.72 -1.55 5.83
CA LEU A 107 -1.43 -2.27 6.88
C LEU A 107 -1.71 -1.27 8.01
N ILE A 108 -2.97 -0.86 8.14
CA ILE A 108 -3.42 0.17 9.09
C ILE A 108 -4.26 -0.49 10.17
N GLY A 109 -3.91 -0.28 11.43
CA GLY A 109 -4.73 -0.72 12.55
C GLY A 109 -4.02 -1.63 13.54
N HIS A 110 -4.69 -2.70 13.97
CA HIS A 110 -4.19 -3.60 14.99
C HIS A 110 -3.35 -4.74 14.41
N GLY A 111 -2.34 -5.11 15.19
CA GLY A 111 -1.54 -6.31 15.01
C GLY A 111 -1.19 -6.89 16.38
N SER A 112 -0.92 -8.16 16.44
CA SER A 112 -0.61 -8.89 17.66
C SER A 112 0.54 -9.87 17.43
N PHE A 113 1.16 -10.30 18.54
CA PHE A 113 2.17 -11.36 18.55
C PHE A 113 1.81 -12.35 19.66
N ASP A 114 1.66 -13.62 19.32
CA ASP A 114 1.23 -14.66 20.29
C ASP A 114 2.39 -15.42 20.95
N GLY A 115 3.61 -14.93 20.75
CA GLY A 115 4.84 -15.61 21.22
C GLY A 115 5.52 -16.44 20.12
N VAL A 116 4.84 -16.69 18.99
CA VAL A 116 5.33 -17.46 17.84
C VAL A 116 5.19 -16.65 16.57
N ASP A 117 3.98 -16.19 16.27
CA ASP A 117 3.65 -15.52 15.03
C ASP A 117 3.12 -14.10 15.24
N TYR A 118 3.54 -13.19 14.33
CA TYR A 118 2.84 -11.94 14.13
C TYR A 118 1.53 -12.19 13.37
N LYS A 119 0.48 -11.47 13.79
CA LYS A 119 -0.84 -11.49 13.18
C LYS A 119 -1.31 -10.08 12.88
N PHE A 120 -1.73 -9.82 11.64
CA PHE A 120 -2.49 -8.65 11.27
C PHE A 120 -3.98 -8.94 11.49
N ASN A 121 -4.64 -8.16 12.35
CA ASN A 121 -5.97 -8.47 12.83
C ASN A 121 -7.02 -8.12 11.78
N LEU A 122 -7.71 -9.12 11.25
CA LEU A 122 -8.73 -8.98 10.21
C LEU A 122 -10.13 -9.29 10.75
N VAL A 123 -11.14 -9.01 9.96
CA VAL A 123 -12.50 -9.49 10.25
C VAL A 123 -12.54 -11.00 10.01
N GLY A 124 -12.70 -11.76 11.09
CA GLY A 124 -12.57 -13.21 11.09
C GLY A 124 -11.13 -13.66 11.34
N PRO A 125 -10.61 -14.69 10.65
CA PRO A 125 -9.25 -15.16 10.88
C PRO A 125 -8.20 -14.13 10.49
N ASP A 126 -7.21 -13.92 11.35
CA ASP A 126 -6.08 -13.00 11.15
C ASP A 126 -5.09 -13.51 10.08
N ALA A 127 -4.38 -12.57 9.46
CA ALA A 127 -3.29 -12.90 8.54
C ALA A 127 -1.95 -12.97 9.28
N THR A 128 -1.26 -14.10 9.17
CA THR A 128 0.08 -14.29 9.76
C THR A 128 1.17 -13.62 8.92
N ALA A 129 2.36 -13.40 9.52
CA ALA A 129 3.52 -12.91 8.79
C ALA A 129 3.91 -13.85 7.63
N ALA A 130 3.77 -15.17 7.81
CA ALA A 130 4.04 -16.17 6.77
C ALA A 130 3.07 -16.06 5.59
N GLU A 131 1.78 -15.83 5.85
CA GLU A 131 0.79 -15.61 4.80
C GLU A 131 1.04 -14.30 4.05
N LEU A 132 1.32 -13.20 4.77
CA LEU A 132 1.71 -11.93 4.17
C LEU A 132 2.94 -12.11 3.26
N LYS A 133 3.95 -12.86 3.71
CA LYS A 133 5.13 -13.20 2.90
C LYS A 133 4.75 -13.93 1.62
N SER A 134 3.91 -14.97 1.72
CA SER A 134 3.46 -15.76 0.57
C SER A 134 2.75 -14.93 -0.48
N TRP A 135 1.88 -13.99 -0.06
CA TRP A 135 1.20 -13.10 -0.99
C TRP A 135 2.14 -12.08 -1.63
N LEU A 136 3.07 -11.51 -0.85
CA LEU A 136 4.06 -10.55 -1.33
C LEU A 136 5.10 -11.20 -2.26
N ASP A 137 5.38 -12.49 -2.13
CA ASP A 137 6.34 -13.19 -2.99
C ASP A 137 5.84 -13.34 -4.43
N ARG A 138 4.54 -13.15 -4.70
CA ARG A 138 3.98 -13.04 -6.06
C ARG A 138 4.50 -11.81 -6.83
N PHE A 139 5.09 -10.84 -6.11
CA PHE A 139 5.65 -9.60 -6.66
C PHE A 139 7.18 -9.60 -6.68
N GLU A 140 7.83 -10.77 -6.76
CA GLU A 140 9.29 -10.90 -6.64
C GLU A 140 10.09 -10.12 -7.69
N LYS A 141 9.53 -9.92 -8.88
CA LYS A 141 10.14 -9.15 -9.98
C LYS A 141 9.75 -7.68 -9.98
N ARG A 142 8.97 -7.22 -9.00
CA ARG A 142 8.42 -5.87 -8.89
C ARG A 142 8.97 -5.19 -7.65
N ARG A 143 8.95 -3.87 -7.65
CA ARG A 143 9.27 -3.11 -6.44
C ARG A 143 8.08 -3.11 -5.50
N VAL A 144 8.31 -3.37 -4.22
CA VAL A 144 7.28 -3.37 -3.20
C VAL A 144 7.71 -2.49 -2.03
N VAL A 145 6.82 -1.61 -1.58
CA VAL A 145 6.95 -0.89 -0.32
C VAL A 145 5.80 -1.30 0.56
N LEU A 146 6.10 -1.92 1.69
CA LEU A 146 5.12 -2.26 2.71
C LEU A 146 5.31 -1.34 3.92
N VAL A 147 4.23 -0.73 4.35
CA VAL A 147 4.16 0.11 5.55
C VAL A 147 3.14 -0.51 6.50
N SER A 148 3.58 -0.87 7.71
CA SER A 148 2.72 -1.38 8.76
C SER A 148 2.67 -0.38 9.91
N SER A 149 1.48 0.19 10.16
CA SER A 149 1.24 1.08 11.29
C SER A 149 0.78 0.34 12.56
N THR A 150 0.91 -0.98 12.58
CA THR A 150 0.37 -1.82 13.65
C THR A 150 1.33 -2.00 14.82
N PRO A 151 0.82 -2.29 16.03
CA PRO A 151 1.63 -2.86 17.10
C PRO A 151 2.34 -4.15 16.66
N CYS A 152 3.36 -4.56 17.39
CA CYS A 152 4.13 -5.79 17.18
C CYS A 152 4.76 -5.95 15.77
N SER A 153 4.72 -4.90 14.92
CA SER A 153 5.10 -4.99 13.51
C SER A 153 6.60 -5.14 13.25
N GLY A 154 7.46 -4.89 14.24
CA GLY A 154 8.92 -4.89 14.06
C GLY A 154 9.48 -6.20 13.48
N VAL A 155 8.88 -7.36 13.81
CA VAL A 155 9.27 -8.65 13.27
C VAL A 155 9.09 -8.75 11.75
N LEU A 156 8.18 -7.97 11.17
CA LEU A 156 7.94 -7.95 9.71
C LEU A 156 9.17 -7.49 8.92
N THR A 157 10.04 -6.66 9.53
CA THR A 157 11.29 -6.25 8.87
C THR A 157 12.19 -7.44 8.59
N LYS A 158 12.29 -8.40 9.51
CA LYS A 158 13.09 -9.62 9.34
C LYS A 158 12.40 -10.63 8.41
N THR A 159 11.06 -10.76 8.55
CA THR A 159 10.30 -11.81 7.86
C THR A 159 10.05 -11.46 6.38
N LEU A 160 9.80 -10.18 6.09
CA LEU A 160 9.32 -9.75 4.78
C LEU A 160 10.36 -9.05 3.93
N SER A 161 11.48 -8.53 4.49
CA SER A 161 12.50 -7.81 3.72
C SER A 161 13.24 -8.72 2.74
N ARG A 162 13.49 -8.19 1.55
CA ARG A 162 14.28 -8.82 0.49
C ARG A 162 14.70 -7.77 -0.55
N ASN A 163 15.54 -8.16 -1.51
CA ASN A 163 15.85 -7.30 -2.65
C ASN A 163 14.57 -6.88 -3.37
N GLY A 164 14.42 -5.57 -3.65
CA GLY A 164 13.24 -5.00 -4.29
C GLY A 164 12.04 -4.80 -3.37
N ARG A 165 12.16 -5.09 -2.05
CA ARG A 165 11.09 -4.89 -1.07
C ARG A 165 11.58 -4.07 0.12
N ILE A 166 10.98 -2.89 0.31
CA ILE A 166 11.16 -2.04 1.48
C ILE A 166 10.05 -2.36 2.48
N VAL A 167 10.41 -2.53 3.75
CA VAL A 167 9.46 -2.77 4.85
C VAL A 167 9.67 -1.69 5.91
N ILE A 168 8.61 -0.94 6.20
CA ILE A 168 8.55 0.12 7.20
C ILE A 168 7.55 -0.30 8.27
N THR A 169 7.93 -0.25 9.54
CA THR A 169 7.11 -0.70 10.66
C THR A 169 7.00 0.38 11.73
N ALA A 170 5.86 0.45 12.40
CA ALA A 170 5.60 1.39 13.48
C ALA A 170 6.34 1.04 14.77
N THR A 171 6.69 -0.23 14.95
CA THR A 171 7.42 -0.73 16.12
C THR A 171 8.75 -1.34 15.72
N LYS A 172 9.69 -1.38 16.64
CA LYS A 172 11.03 -1.93 16.41
C LYS A 172 11.09 -3.45 16.66
N SER A 173 10.12 -3.96 17.43
CA SER A 173 10.07 -5.40 17.79
C SER A 173 8.63 -5.92 17.83
N GLU A 174 8.50 -7.24 17.91
CA GLU A 174 7.25 -7.97 18.11
C GLU A 174 6.66 -7.83 19.53
N PHE A 175 7.44 -7.32 20.49
CA PHE A 175 7.02 -7.16 21.88
C PHE A 175 6.43 -5.80 22.21
N GLU A 176 6.43 -4.87 21.26
CA GLU A 176 5.83 -3.55 21.42
C GLU A 176 4.35 -3.60 21.04
N SER A 177 3.51 -3.99 22.01
CA SER A 177 2.08 -4.29 21.83
C SER A 177 1.15 -3.10 22.03
N ASN A 178 1.65 -1.93 22.45
CA ASN A 178 0.84 -0.73 22.60
C ASN A 178 0.39 -0.17 21.26
N ASP A 179 -0.79 0.45 21.25
CA ASP A 179 -1.27 1.15 20.06
C ASP A 179 -0.30 2.22 19.58
N THR A 180 -0.18 2.33 18.26
CA THR A 180 0.76 3.23 17.64
C THR A 180 0.05 4.49 17.14
N ILE A 181 0.77 5.61 17.14
CA ILE A 181 0.35 6.87 16.50
C ILE A 181 1.03 7.07 15.15
N PHE A 182 1.88 6.13 14.75
CA PHE A 182 2.68 6.20 13.53
C PHE A 182 1.82 6.42 12.28
N GLY A 183 0.66 5.75 12.18
CA GLY A 183 -0.25 5.86 11.04
C GLY A 183 -0.72 7.30 10.80
N GLN A 184 -1.00 8.05 11.86
CA GLN A 184 -1.39 9.45 11.77
C GLN A 184 -0.28 10.29 11.13
N PHE A 185 0.90 10.29 11.75
CA PHE A 185 2.02 11.11 11.29
C PHE A 185 2.52 10.68 9.91
N PHE A 186 2.45 9.39 9.61
CA PHE A 186 2.82 8.88 8.29
C PHE A 186 1.91 9.45 7.20
N VAL A 187 0.59 9.45 7.41
CA VAL A 187 -0.37 10.05 6.46
C VAL A 187 -0.20 11.56 6.35
N GLU A 188 -0.02 12.24 7.49
CA GLU A 188 0.18 13.69 7.53
C GLU A 188 1.42 14.14 6.76
N ALA A 189 2.50 13.36 6.79
CA ALA A 189 3.75 13.68 6.10
C ALA A 189 3.63 13.79 4.57
N PHE A 190 2.57 13.28 3.97
CA PHE A 190 2.32 13.36 2.52
C PHE A 190 1.34 14.46 2.12
N LYS A 191 0.80 15.24 3.07
CA LYS A 191 -0.20 16.29 2.80
C LYS A 191 0.39 17.68 2.58
N ASN A 192 1.72 17.83 2.67
CA ASN A 192 2.41 19.11 2.54
C ASN A 192 3.14 19.24 1.21
#